data_bd6915be4e41a73e889ff6873df36e59
#
_entry.id   bd6915be4e41a73e889ff6873df36e59
#
_cell.length_a   1.000
_cell.length_b   1.000
_cell.length_c   1.000
_cell.angle_alpha   90.00
_cell.angle_beta   90.00
_cell.angle_gamma   90.00
#
_symmetry.space_group_name_H-M   'P 1'
#
loop_
_entity.id
_entity.type
_entity.pdbx_description
1 polymer ?
#
loop_
_entity_poly.entity_id
_entity_poly.type
_entity_poly.pdbx_seq_one_letter_code
_entity_poly.pdbx_strand_id
1 'polypeptide(L)'
;HAAVMGLFTCINGNGIDGFNRYKRGLLGEVFNDISALYPSDSPRAILQSWEEFSNDVNFTYPMRRWARMMRNVSSEAYLYWFNYYPPVLERKYQAFHGADLPYVFGQLDMFGGKPLETDFVDADMIMSTWARFASNGNPNGQNIVGWEAFTPDNESYYILGLDKGPANNLRVERMDLIEKAWSIRRVQGTPSLPAVMPTGLQDLMLKCNGANS
;
A
#
# COMPACT_ATOMS: atom_id res chain seq x y z
N HIS A 1 0.63 -0.86 -12.05
CA HIS A 1 1.32 0.43 -12.21
C HIS A 1 1.10 1.04 -13.59
N ALA A 2 1.44 0.39 -14.71
CA ALA A 2 1.27 0.97 -16.05
C ALA A 2 -0.20 1.31 -16.37
N ALA A 3 -1.15 0.48 -15.98
CA ALA A 3 -2.58 0.74 -16.19
C ALA A 3 -3.08 1.91 -15.32
N VAL A 4 -2.62 2.02 -14.06
CA VAL A 4 -2.95 3.14 -13.18
C VAL A 4 -2.30 4.42 -13.67
N MET A 5 -1.06 4.35 -14.16
CA MET A 5 -0.33 5.49 -14.75
C MET A 5 -0.98 5.95 -16.06
N GLY A 6 -1.38 5.03 -16.94
CA GLY A 6 -2.10 5.34 -18.17
C GLY A 6 -3.47 5.99 -17.86
N LEU A 7 -4.19 5.48 -16.88
CA LEU A 7 -5.44 6.04 -16.41
C LEU A 7 -5.24 7.46 -15.84
N PHE A 8 -4.19 7.67 -15.06
CA PHE A 8 -3.86 8.98 -14.50
C PHE A 8 -3.53 10.01 -15.58
N THR A 9 -2.72 9.64 -16.56
CA THR A 9 -2.37 10.53 -17.68
C THR A 9 -3.58 10.87 -18.54
N CYS A 10 -4.49 9.92 -18.70
CA CYS A 10 -5.69 10.09 -19.53
C CYS A 10 -6.81 10.88 -18.83
N ILE A 11 -7.01 10.67 -17.53
CA ILE A 11 -8.03 11.40 -16.74
C ILE A 11 -7.70 12.89 -16.61
N ASN A 12 -6.42 13.24 -16.74
CA ASN A 12 -5.93 14.53 -16.29
C ASN A 12 -5.09 15.24 -17.36
N GLY A 13 -5.71 15.80 -18.36
CA GLY A 13 -5.08 16.87 -19.12
C GLY A 13 -4.48 18.00 -18.23
N ASN A 14 -4.75 17.97 -16.90
CA ASN A 14 -4.25 18.86 -15.85
C ASN A 14 -3.92 18.02 -14.60
N GLY A 15 -2.80 17.30 -14.61
CA GLY A 15 -2.42 16.31 -13.59
C GLY A 15 -2.62 16.70 -12.12
N ILE A 16 -2.25 17.94 -11.75
CA ILE A 16 -2.42 18.47 -10.37
C ILE A 16 -3.89 18.69 -10.00
N ASP A 17 -4.69 19.24 -10.90
CA ASP A 17 -6.09 19.55 -10.62
C ASP A 17 -6.92 18.29 -10.46
N GLY A 18 -6.64 17.27 -11.26
CA GLY A 18 -7.27 15.96 -11.14
C GLY A 18 -6.92 15.28 -9.82
N PHE A 19 -5.67 15.28 -9.43
CA PHE A 19 -5.22 14.73 -8.16
C PHE A 19 -5.85 15.46 -6.97
N ASN A 20 -5.85 16.78 -6.99
CA ASN A 20 -6.47 17.58 -5.93
C ASN A 20 -7.99 17.40 -5.87
N ARG A 21 -8.66 17.29 -7.01
CA ARG A 21 -10.11 17.01 -7.06
C ARG A 21 -10.43 15.66 -6.45
N TYR A 22 -9.66 14.65 -6.78
CA TYR A 22 -9.81 13.31 -6.19
C TYR A 22 -9.61 13.33 -4.68
N LYS A 23 -8.51 13.93 -4.21
CA LYS A 23 -8.25 14.08 -2.76
C LYS A 23 -9.37 14.85 -2.05
N ARG A 24 -9.86 15.97 -2.63
CA ARG A 24 -10.96 16.74 -2.03
C ARG A 24 -12.23 15.91 -1.89
N GLY A 25 -12.61 15.19 -2.93
CA GLY A 25 -13.78 14.32 -2.89
C GLY A 25 -13.68 13.23 -1.84
N LEU A 26 -12.47 12.74 -1.61
CA LEU A 26 -12.18 11.66 -0.67
C LEU A 26 -12.11 12.15 0.78
N LEU A 27 -11.40 13.24 1.01
CA LEU A 27 -10.94 13.71 2.31
C LEU A 27 -11.80 14.82 2.91
N GLY A 28 -12.61 15.52 2.09
CA GLY A 28 -13.48 16.57 2.55
C GLY A 28 -12.73 17.65 3.35
N GLU A 29 -13.14 17.84 4.60
CA GLU A 29 -12.63 18.90 5.48
C GLU A 29 -11.14 18.79 5.81
N VAL A 30 -10.56 17.56 5.81
CA VAL A 30 -9.13 17.36 6.09
C VAL A 30 -8.23 17.49 4.86
N PHE A 31 -8.79 17.86 3.71
CA PHE A 31 -8.03 17.95 2.46
C PHE A 31 -6.80 18.86 2.56
N ASN A 32 -6.94 20.04 3.18
CA ASN A 32 -5.82 20.99 3.26
C ASN A 32 -4.69 20.46 4.13
N ASP A 33 -5.03 19.86 5.27
CA ASP A 33 -4.06 19.32 6.22
C ASP A 33 -3.24 18.19 5.57
N ILE A 34 -3.94 17.27 4.93
CA ILE A 34 -3.30 16.09 4.34
C ILE A 34 -2.56 16.41 3.02
N SER A 35 -3.00 17.43 2.28
CA SER A 35 -2.39 17.77 1.00
C SER A 35 -0.95 18.24 1.14
N ALA A 36 -0.57 18.83 2.28
CA ALA A 36 0.80 19.21 2.57
C ALA A 36 1.76 17.99 2.68
N LEU A 37 1.21 16.82 3.01
CA LEU A 37 1.97 15.58 3.16
C LEU A 37 2.18 14.82 1.84
N TYR A 38 1.58 15.30 0.75
CA TYR A 38 1.69 14.73 -0.59
C TYR A 38 2.07 15.82 -1.59
N PRO A 39 3.37 16.11 -1.76
CA PRO A 39 3.87 17.16 -2.63
C PRO A 39 3.33 17.07 -4.06
N SER A 40 3.03 18.23 -4.65
CA SER A 40 2.43 18.30 -6.00
C SER A 40 2.98 19.51 -6.80
N ASP A 41 4.21 19.90 -6.52
CA ASP A 41 4.92 21.04 -7.09
C ASP A 41 5.56 20.74 -8.45
N SER A 42 5.66 19.48 -8.83
CA SER A 42 6.21 19.04 -10.12
C SER A 42 5.47 17.80 -10.65
N PRO A 43 5.51 17.51 -11.95
CA PRO A 43 4.91 16.30 -12.52
C PRO A 43 5.41 15.01 -11.84
N ARG A 44 6.70 14.96 -11.49
CA ARG A 44 7.28 13.81 -10.79
C ARG A 44 6.74 13.68 -9.38
N ALA A 45 6.66 14.78 -8.64
CA ALA A 45 6.09 14.80 -7.29
C ALA A 45 4.61 14.39 -7.29
N ILE A 46 3.83 14.84 -8.28
CA ILE A 46 2.43 14.44 -8.45
C ILE A 46 2.30 12.93 -8.61
N LEU A 47 3.11 12.30 -9.46
CA LEU A 47 3.08 10.86 -9.69
C LEU A 47 3.44 10.08 -8.43
N GLN A 48 4.51 10.47 -7.76
CA GLN A 48 4.93 9.85 -6.50
C GLN A 48 3.86 10.01 -5.43
N SER A 49 3.33 11.22 -5.25
CA SER A 49 2.28 11.50 -4.28
C SER A 49 0.98 10.74 -4.57
N TRP A 50 0.65 10.53 -5.84
CA TRP A 50 -0.49 9.72 -6.23
C TRP A 50 -0.31 8.25 -5.84
N GLU A 51 0.87 7.68 -6.10
CA GLU A 51 1.19 6.30 -5.72
C GLU A 51 1.14 6.13 -4.20
N GLU A 52 1.80 7.03 -3.46
CA GLU A 52 1.80 7.00 -2.00
C GLU A 52 0.41 7.18 -1.40
N PHE A 53 -0.35 8.16 -1.89
CA PHE A 53 -1.71 8.41 -1.43
C PHE A 53 -2.64 7.23 -1.71
N SER A 54 -2.54 6.63 -2.91
CA SER A 54 -3.31 5.45 -3.26
C SER A 54 -2.97 4.25 -2.38
N ASN A 55 -1.69 4.04 -2.09
CA ASN A 55 -1.26 3.01 -1.15
C ASN A 55 -1.78 3.28 0.27
N ASP A 56 -1.66 4.51 0.73
CA ASP A 56 -2.05 4.89 2.08
C ASP A 56 -3.56 4.70 2.30
N VAL A 57 -4.39 5.08 1.34
CA VAL A 57 -5.86 4.98 1.44
C VAL A 57 -6.36 3.54 1.25
N ASN A 58 -5.76 2.78 0.31
CA ASN A 58 -6.31 1.48 -0.07
C ASN A 58 -5.69 0.31 0.71
N PHE A 59 -4.48 0.48 1.27
CA PHE A 59 -3.76 -0.60 1.96
C PHE A 59 -3.26 -0.20 3.34
N THR A 60 -2.40 0.81 3.47
CA THR A 60 -1.74 1.13 4.75
C THR A 60 -2.75 1.47 5.84
N TYR A 61 -3.67 2.38 5.58
CA TYR A 61 -4.71 2.75 6.54
C TYR A 61 -5.66 1.59 6.87
N PRO A 62 -6.24 0.86 5.90
CA PRO A 62 -7.08 -0.29 6.21
C PRO A 62 -6.37 -1.37 7.05
N MET A 63 -5.11 -1.68 6.76
CA MET A 63 -4.35 -2.67 7.52
C MET A 63 -4.07 -2.18 8.94
N ARG A 64 -3.63 -0.92 9.11
CA ARG A 64 -3.47 -0.30 10.43
C ARG A 64 -4.77 -0.33 11.24
N ARG A 65 -5.88 0.04 10.62
CA ARG A 65 -7.19 0.01 11.26
C ARG A 65 -7.58 -1.41 11.65
N TRP A 66 -7.38 -2.37 10.77
CA TRP A 66 -7.67 -3.77 11.07
C TRP A 66 -6.83 -4.26 12.26
N ALA A 67 -5.52 -4.01 12.25
CA ALA A 67 -4.64 -4.36 13.36
C ALA A 67 -5.10 -3.72 14.70
N ARG A 68 -5.52 -2.45 14.68
CA ARG A 68 -6.11 -1.79 15.86
C ARG A 68 -7.40 -2.46 16.34
N MET A 69 -8.21 -3.00 15.45
CA MET A 69 -9.44 -3.72 15.81
C MET A 69 -9.16 -5.11 16.37
N MET A 70 -8.05 -5.75 15.99
CA MET A 70 -7.65 -7.07 16.49
C MET A 70 -7.43 -7.09 18.01
N ARG A 71 -7.16 -5.94 18.65
CA ARG A 71 -7.09 -5.86 20.12
C ARG A 71 -8.37 -6.34 20.84
N ASN A 72 -9.50 -6.37 20.13
CA ASN A 72 -10.77 -6.81 20.68
C ASN A 72 -10.94 -8.35 20.63
N VAL A 73 -9.98 -9.05 20.08
CA VAL A 73 -9.90 -10.51 20.04
C VAL A 73 -8.62 -10.96 20.72
N SER A 74 -8.60 -12.22 21.15
CA SER A 74 -7.46 -12.79 21.90
C SER A 74 -6.27 -13.20 21.01
N SER A 75 -6.11 -12.57 19.86
CA SER A 75 -5.05 -12.89 18.90
C SER A 75 -4.16 -11.68 18.66
N GLU A 76 -2.87 -11.92 18.56
CA GLU A 76 -1.90 -10.90 18.17
C GLU A 76 -1.98 -10.62 16.67
N ALA A 77 -1.73 -9.38 16.29
CA ALA A 77 -1.61 -8.96 14.90
C ALA A 77 -0.17 -8.53 14.61
N TYR A 78 0.35 -8.93 13.48
CA TYR A 78 1.69 -8.58 13.04
C TYR A 78 1.60 -7.88 11.69
N LEU A 79 2.13 -6.67 11.60
CA LEU A 79 2.17 -5.91 10.36
C LEU A 79 3.53 -6.01 9.70
N TYR A 80 3.56 -6.01 8.38
CA TYR A 80 4.79 -5.90 7.61
C TYR A 80 4.68 -4.86 6.51
N TRP A 81 5.83 -4.34 6.12
CA TRP A 81 6.02 -3.48 4.97
C TRP A 81 6.96 -4.15 3.99
N PHE A 82 6.43 -4.55 2.82
CA PHE A 82 7.23 -5.13 1.77
C PHE A 82 7.73 -4.04 0.83
N ASN A 83 9.05 -3.77 0.83
CA ASN A 83 9.66 -2.69 0.05
C ASN A 83 10.77 -3.17 -0.89
N TYR A 84 10.66 -4.39 -1.36
CA TYR A 84 11.63 -5.01 -2.24
C TYR A 84 11.46 -4.59 -3.71
N TYR A 85 12.50 -4.83 -4.52
CA TYR A 85 12.42 -4.77 -5.98
C TYR A 85 12.29 -6.19 -6.51
N PRO A 86 11.09 -6.69 -6.79
CA PRO A 86 10.90 -8.05 -7.24
C PRO A 86 11.58 -8.31 -8.58
N PRO A 87 11.93 -9.57 -8.92
CA PRO A 87 12.65 -9.93 -10.14
C PRO A 87 11.75 -9.85 -11.38
N VAL A 88 11.13 -8.70 -11.63
CA VAL A 88 10.27 -8.42 -12.78
C VAL A 88 10.78 -7.20 -13.53
N LEU A 89 10.62 -7.18 -14.85
CA LEU A 89 10.95 -6.05 -15.71
C LEU A 89 12.31 -5.40 -15.36
N GLU A 90 13.34 -6.24 -15.19
CA GLU A 90 14.70 -5.82 -14.83
C GLU A 90 14.77 -5.02 -13.51
N ARG A 91 13.87 -5.34 -12.55
CA ARG A 91 13.79 -4.67 -11.24
C ARG A 91 13.55 -3.15 -11.31
N LYS A 92 12.88 -2.69 -12.35
CA LYS A 92 12.56 -1.26 -12.53
C LYS A 92 11.47 -0.75 -11.59
N TYR A 93 10.70 -1.66 -11.01
CA TYR A 93 9.58 -1.33 -10.14
C TYR A 93 9.83 -1.82 -8.73
N GLN A 94 9.59 -0.93 -7.76
CA GLN A 94 9.46 -1.32 -6.36
C GLN A 94 8.25 -2.24 -6.17
N ALA A 95 8.10 -2.74 -4.96
CA ALA A 95 6.97 -3.57 -4.57
C ALA A 95 5.64 -2.95 -5.04
N PHE A 96 4.92 -3.70 -5.85
CA PHE A 96 3.56 -3.43 -6.29
C PHE A 96 2.62 -4.42 -5.59
N HIS A 97 1.31 -4.20 -5.71
CA HIS A 97 0.33 -5.08 -5.10
C HIS A 97 0.52 -6.54 -5.54
N GLY A 98 0.75 -7.42 -4.55
CA GLY A 98 1.04 -8.85 -4.78
C GLY A 98 2.51 -9.17 -5.09
N ALA A 99 3.43 -8.19 -5.03
CA ALA A 99 4.85 -8.42 -5.28
C ALA A 99 5.53 -9.32 -4.24
N ASP A 100 4.93 -9.50 -3.09
CA ASP A 100 5.33 -10.41 -2.01
C ASP A 100 4.95 -11.88 -2.30
N LEU A 101 3.92 -12.13 -3.11
CA LEU A 101 3.43 -13.49 -3.38
C LEU A 101 4.50 -14.46 -3.91
N PRO A 102 5.38 -14.08 -4.86
CA PRO A 102 6.46 -14.95 -5.31
C PRO A 102 7.37 -15.43 -4.19
N TYR A 103 7.61 -14.57 -3.20
CA TYR A 103 8.45 -14.89 -2.04
C TYR A 103 7.70 -15.75 -1.02
N VAL A 104 6.42 -15.44 -0.77
CA VAL A 104 5.58 -16.21 0.16
C VAL A 104 5.36 -17.64 -0.31
N PHE A 105 5.24 -17.86 -1.63
CA PHE A 105 4.99 -19.17 -2.21
C PHE A 105 6.22 -19.82 -2.87
N GLY A 106 7.40 -19.19 -2.81
CA GLY A 106 8.62 -19.70 -3.41
C GLY A 106 8.59 -19.81 -4.93
N GLN A 107 7.73 -19.03 -5.59
CA GLN A 107 7.54 -19.03 -7.05
C GLN A 107 8.10 -17.74 -7.66
N LEU A 108 9.41 -17.57 -7.56
CA LEU A 108 10.09 -16.32 -7.93
C LEU A 108 10.03 -15.99 -9.42
N ASP A 109 9.67 -16.92 -10.28
CA ASP A 109 9.42 -16.73 -11.70
C ASP A 109 7.97 -16.40 -12.05
N MET A 110 7.08 -16.31 -11.05
CA MET A 110 5.64 -16.09 -11.22
C MET A 110 5.30 -14.94 -12.18
N PHE A 111 6.10 -13.87 -12.17
CA PHE A 111 5.91 -12.70 -13.02
C PHE A 111 6.89 -12.64 -14.20
N GLY A 112 7.52 -13.77 -14.57
CA GLY A 112 8.42 -13.87 -15.72
C GLY A 112 9.77 -13.17 -15.53
N GLY A 113 10.16 -12.88 -14.28
CA GLY A 113 11.45 -12.26 -13.97
C GLY A 113 12.59 -13.26 -13.88
N LYS A 114 13.81 -12.73 -13.72
CA LYS A 114 15.02 -13.54 -13.44
C LYS A 114 15.45 -13.34 -12.00
N PRO A 115 15.17 -14.29 -11.10
CA PRO A 115 15.60 -14.21 -9.70
C PRO A 115 17.13 -14.19 -9.59
N LEU A 116 17.62 -13.45 -8.60
CA LEU A 116 19.01 -13.51 -8.13
C LEU A 116 19.13 -14.50 -6.97
N GLU A 117 20.35 -14.89 -6.62
CA GLU A 117 20.61 -15.74 -5.45
C GLU A 117 19.99 -15.17 -4.16
N THR A 118 20.07 -13.86 -4.00
CA THR A 118 19.47 -13.16 -2.85
C THR A 118 17.96 -13.29 -2.78
N ASP A 119 17.24 -13.41 -3.91
CA ASP A 119 15.79 -13.59 -3.91
C ASP A 119 15.40 -14.97 -3.34
N PHE A 120 16.20 -16.02 -3.63
CA PHE A 120 15.96 -17.35 -3.07
C PHE A 120 16.18 -17.37 -1.56
N VAL A 121 17.21 -16.68 -1.06
CA VAL A 121 17.47 -16.54 0.37
C VAL A 121 16.31 -15.80 1.05
N ASP A 122 15.84 -14.72 0.46
CA ASP A 122 14.72 -13.95 0.99
C ASP A 122 13.40 -14.73 0.92
N ALA A 123 13.17 -15.48 -0.14
CA ALA A 123 12.00 -16.36 -0.25
C ALA A 123 12.00 -17.45 0.82
N ASP A 124 13.12 -18.14 1.05
CA ASP A 124 13.24 -19.15 2.11
C ASP A 124 12.98 -18.56 3.49
N MET A 125 13.49 -17.37 3.76
CA MET A 125 13.23 -16.63 5.00
C MET A 125 11.74 -16.31 5.15
N ILE A 126 11.11 -15.76 4.12
CA ILE A 126 9.69 -15.37 4.14
C ILE A 126 8.79 -16.60 4.26
N MET A 127 8.99 -17.64 3.44
CA MET A 127 8.23 -18.88 3.52
C MET A 127 8.29 -19.51 4.91
N SER A 128 9.49 -19.62 5.48
CA SER A 128 9.68 -20.19 6.83
C SER A 128 8.99 -19.34 7.91
N THR A 129 8.94 -18.03 7.72
CA THR A 129 8.28 -17.09 8.62
C THR A 129 6.74 -17.27 8.56
N TRP A 130 6.17 -17.36 7.37
CA TRP A 130 4.73 -17.62 7.19
C TRP A 130 4.32 -18.98 7.73
N ALA A 131 5.11 -20.02 7.45
CA ALA A 131 4.87 -21.38 7.99
C ALA A 131 4.92 -21.40 9.52
N ARG A 132 5.85 -20.68 10.12
CA ARG A 132 5.98 -20.56 11.58
C ARG A 132 4.79 -19.82 12.18
N PHE A 133 4.43 -18.67 11.60
CA PHE A 133 3.25 -17.91 12.03
C PHE A 133 1.97 -18.75 11.95
N ALA A 134 1.78 -19.46 10.86
CA ALA A 134 0.63 -20.36 10.69
C ALA A 134 0.61 -21.49 11.72
N SER A 135 1.78 -21.95 12.17
CA SER A 135 1.91 -23.05 13.15
C SER A 135 1.68 -22.62 14.59
N ASN A 136 2.16 -21.45 14.99
CA ASN A 136 2.19 -21.06 16.39
C ASN A 136 1.77 -19.61 16.69
N GLY A 137 1.36 -18.84 15.65
CA GLY A 137 0.92 -17.46 15.79
C GLY A 137 2.02 -16.42 15.99
N ASN A 138 3.31 -16.83 15.88
CA ASN A 138 4.45 -15.91 16.05
C ASN A 138 5.40 -15.99 14.84
N PRO A 139 5.68 -14.87 14.15
CA PRO A 139 6.56 -14.86 12.99
C PRO A 139 8.05 -14.95 13.33
N ASN A 140 8.44 -14.65 14.59
CA ASN A 140 9.84 -14.59 15.00
C ASN A 140 10.55 -15.96 14.98
N GLY A 141 11.81 -15.98 14.61
CA GLY A 141 12.65 -17.17 14.53
C GLY A 141 14.10 -16.83 14.18
N GLN A 142 14.85 -17.78 13.69
CA GLN A 142 16.29 -17.59 13.45
C GLN A 142 16.64 -16.43 12.52
N ASN A 143 15.82 -16.20 11.50
CA ASN A 143 16.09 -15.22 10.43
C ASN A 143 15.29 -13.92 10.58
N ILE A 144 14.28 -13.91 11.43
CA ILE A 144 13.47 -12.74 11.75
C ILE A 144 13.34 -12.63 13.26
N VAL A 145 13.87 -11.56 13.82
CA VAL A 145 13.86 -11.27 15.26
C VAL A 145 13.36 -9.86 15.51
N GLY A 146 12.70 -9.66 16.63
CA GLY A 146 12.21 -8.34 17.03
C GLY A 146 10.97 -7.85 16.27
N TRP A 147 10.26 -8.75 15.58
CA TRP A 147 8.96 -8.43 15.02
C TRP A 147 7.93 -8.48 16.15
N GLU A 148 7.65 -7.33 16.73
CA GLU A 148 6.71 -7.21 17.83
C GLU A 148 5.26 -7.21 17.31
N ALA A 149 4.36 -7.74 18.12
CA ALA A 149 2.93 -7.64 17.85
C ALA A 149 2.49 -6.16 17.84
N PHE A 150 1.63 -5.83 16.90
CA PHE A 150 1.06 -4.48 16.81
C PHE A 150 0.17 -4.18 18.01
N THR A 151 0.39 -3.04 18.65
CA THR A 151 -0.54 -2.47 19.63
C THR A 151 -0.82 -1.01 19.27
N PRO A 152 -1.96 -0.42 19.73
CA PRO A 152 -2.23 1.00 19.50
C PRO A 152 -1.18 1.95 20.10
N ASP A 153 -0.48 1.52 21.14
CA ASP A 153 0.56 2.30 21.83
C ASP A 153 1.95 2.06 21.22
N ASN A 154 2.11 0.93 20.53
CA ASN A 154 3.32 0.57 19.77
C ASN A 154 2.90 0.05 18.40
N GLU A 155 2.80 0.93 17.43
CA GLU A 155 2.44 0.58 16.06
C GLU A 155 3.61 -0.08 15.34
N SER A 156 4.02 -1.24 15.86
CA SER A 156 5.12 -2.03 15.34
C SER A 156 4.78 -2.65 13.98
N TYR A 157 5.76 -2.69 13.10
CA TYR A 157 5.75 -3.45 11.86
C TYR A 157 7.15 -3.95 11.53
N TYR A 158 7.26 -4.88 10.61
CA TYR A 158 8.54 -5.39 10.15
C TYR A 158 8.77 -5.04 8.69
N ILE A 159 9.94 -4.52 8.36
CA ILE A 159 10.33 -4.26 6.98
C ILE A 159 10.85 -5.55 6.37
N LEU A 160 10.17 -6.02 5.33
CA LEU A 160 10.61 -7.12 4.46
C LEU A 160 11.11 -6.52 3.15
N GLY A 161 12.41 -6.54 2.94
CA GLY A 161 13.00 -5.95 1.74
C GLY A 161 14.39 -5.38 1.96
N LEU A 162 14.64 -4.18 1.41
CA LEU A 162 15.98 -3.59 1.35
C LEU A 162 16.58 -3.30 2.74
N ASP A 163 15.79 -2.78 3.65
CA ASP A 163 16.21 -2.42 5.02
C ASP A 163 15.49 -3.31 6.02
N LYS A 164 15.69 -4.63 5.92
CA LYS A 164 15.02 -5.62 6.77
C LYS A 164 15.21 -5.34 8.26
N GLY A 165 14.09 -5.34 8.99
CA GLY A 165 14.13 -5.16 10.44
C GLY A 165 12.83 -4.64 11.04
N PRO A 166 12.77 -4.59 12.38
CA PRO A 166 11.65 -4.01 13.10
C PRO A 166 11.61 -2.49 12.92
N ALA A 167 10.40 -1.96 12.82
CA ALA A 167 10.14 -0.53 12.73
C ALA A 167 8.80 -0.19 13.38
N ASN A 168 8.55 1.08 13.63
CA ASN A 168 7.34 1.55 14.29
C ASN A 168 6.77 2.78 13.58
N ASN A 169 5.47 3.02 13.76
CA ASN A 169 4.83 4.27 13.39
C ASN A 169 4.86 4.59 11.89
N LEU A 170 4.48 3.62 11.05
CA LEU A 170 4.45 3.80 9.61
C LEU A 170 3.51 4.96 9.22
N ARG A 171 4.08 6.08 8.79
CA ARG A 171 3.35 7.25 8.26
C ARG A 171 2.19 7.72 9.15
N VAL A 172 2.37 7.72 10.46
CA VAL A 172 1.32 7.93 11.47
C VAL A 172 0.51 9.20 11.18
N GLU A 173 1.16 10.33 10.89
CA GLU A 173 0.47 11.59 10.61
C GLU A 173 -0.51 11.47 9.43
N ARG A 174 -0.09 10.83 8.34
CA ARG A 174 -0.98 10.57 7.18
C ARG A 174 -2.14 9.67 7.58
N MET A 175 -1.85 8.61 8.33
CA MET A 175 -2.85 7.64 8.77
C MET A 175 -3.90 8.27 9.71
N ASP A 176 -3.48 9.14 10.61
CA ASP A 176 -4.38 9.83 11.54
C ASP A 176 -5.30 10.82 10.82
N LEU A 177 -4.80 11.54 9.82
CA LEU A 177 -5.62 12.41 8.99
C LEU A 177 -6.61 11.62 8.13
N ILE A 178 -6.21 10.47 7.59
CA ILE A 178 -7.13 9.58 6.86
C ILE A 178 -8.21 9.03 7.81
N GLU A 179 -7.85 8.60 9.03
CA GLU A 179 -8.83 8.16 10.04
C GLU A 179 -9.81 9.27 10.39
N LYS A 180 -9.32 10.51 10.56
CA LYS A 180 -10.18 11.69 10.81
C LYS A 180 -11.18 11.89 9.67
N ALA A 181 -10.73 11.84 8.42
CA ALA A 181 -11.62 11.97 7.25
C ALA A 181 -12.70 10.88 7.23
N TRP A 182 -12.32 9.63 7.47
CA TRP A 182 -13.25 8.51 7.50
C TRP A 182 -14.22 8.59 8.69
N SER A 183 -13.77 9.09 9.82
CA SER A 183 -14.63 9.30 10.99
C SER A 183 -15.71 10.33 10.73
N ILE A 184 -15.35 11.46 10.11
CA ILE A 184 -16.30 12.50 9.68
C ILE A 184 -17.32 11.91 8.71
N ARG A 185 -16.90 11.16 7.70
CA ARG A 185 -17.79 10.54 6.71
C ARG A 185 -18.75 9.54 7.34
N ARG A 186 -18.31 8.74 8.30
CA ARG A 186 -19.17 7.80 9.04
C ARG A 186 -20.26 8.53 9.82
N VAL A 187 -19.93 9.64 10.48
CA VAL A 187 -20.88 10.45 11.24
C VAL A 187 -21.90 11.13 10.31
N GLN A 188 -21.45 11.62 9.15
CA GLN A 188 -22.30 12.28 8.16
C GLN A 188 -23.18 11.30 7.36
N GLY A 189 -23.04 9.98 7.58
CA GLY A 189 -23.78 8.97 6.82
C GLY A 189 -23.40 8.95 5.33
N THR A 190 -22.30 9.60 4.96
CA THR A 190 -21.78 9.54 3.59
C THR A 190 -21.30 8.11 3.31
N PRO A 191 -21.72 7.48 2.21
CA PRO A 191 -21.27 6.15 1.89
C PRO A 191 -19.74 6.08 1.96
N SER A 192 -19.20 5.01 2.56
CA SER A 192 -17.82 4.61 2.29
C SER A 192 -17.64 4.69 0.78
N LEU A 193 -16.48 5.17 0.33
CA LEU A 193 -16.18 5.20 -1.11
C LEU A 193 -16.72 3.94 -1.76
N PRO A 194 -17.40 4.04 -2.88
CA PRO A 194 -17.75 2.87 -3.64
C PRO A 194 -16.43 2.13 -3.89
N ALA A 195 -16.37 0.88 -3.48
CA ALA A 195 -15.29 -0.05 -3.86
C ALA A 195 -15.25 -0.27 -5.39
N VAL A 196 -16.13 0.41 -6.10
CA VAL A 196 -16.29 0.38 -7.55
C VAL A 196 -15.85 1.74 -8.09
N MET A 197 -14.90 1.73 -9.01
CA MET A 197 -14.62 2.89 -9.86
C MET A 197 -15.95 3.48 -10.38
N PRO A 198 -16.13 4.80 -10.32
CA PRO A 198 -17.32 5.43 -10.90
C PRO A 198 -17.53 4.91 -12.33
N THR A 199 -18.75 4.59 -12.71
CA THR A 199 -19.09 4.11 -14.06
C THR A 199 -18.55 5.01 -15.18
N GLY A 200 -18.43 6.32 -14.93
CA GLY A 200 -17.73 7.25 -15.82
C GLY A 200 -16.23 6.97 -16.01
N LEU A 201 -15.60 6.22 -15.12
CA LEU A 201 -14.19 5.85 -15.26
C LEU A 201 -14.00 4.71 -16.28
N GLN A 202 -14.97 3.79 -16.39
CA GLN A 202 -14.95 2.74 -17.42
C GLN A 202 -15.13 3.35 -18.81
N ASP A 203 -16.04 4.32 -18.97
CA ASP A 203 -16.21 5.05 -20.22
C ASP A 203 -14.98 5.89 -20.58
N LEU A 204 -14.31 6.43 -19.58
CA LEU A 204 -13.06 7.17 -19.78
C LEU A 204 -11.90 6.25 -20.19
N MET A 205 -11.79 5.06 -19.61
CA MET A 205 -10.81 4.05 -20.00
C MET A 205 -11.01 3.57 -21.44
N LEU A 206 -12.25 3.40 -21.86
CA LEU A 206 -12.57 3.02 -23.24
C LEU A 206 -12.19 4.13 -24.24
N LYS A 207 -12.43 5.38 -23.91
CA LYS A 207 -12.01 6.53 -24.73
C LYS A 207 -10.51 6.70 -24.81
N CYS A 208 -9.77 6.38 -23.74
CA CYS A 208 -8.32 6.45 -23.73
C CYS A 208 -7.66 5.34 -24.53
N ASN A 209 -8.22 4.14 -24.53
CA ASN A 209 -7.73 3.02 -25.35
C ASN A 209 -8.02 3.20 -26.85
N GLY A 210 -9.05 3.97 -27.21
CA GLY A 210 -9.39 4.29 -28.62
C GLY A 210 -8.59 5.45 -29.21
N ALA A 211 -7.88 6.22 -28.40
CA ALA A 211 -7.06 7.35 -28.87
C ALA A 211 -5.63 6.96 -29.33
N ASN A 212 -5.25 5.70 -29.14
CA ASN A 212 -3.95 5.13 -29.52
C ASN A 212 -4.05 4.12 -30.69
N SER A 213 -5.17 4.10 -31.40
CA SER A 213 -5.36 3.28 -32.61
C SER A 213 -5.32 4.12 -33.88
#